data_5ad8731326ec6aa7054bac5a1edf9df5
#
_entry.id   5ad8731326ec6aa7054bac5a1edf9df5
#
_cell.length_a   1.000
_cell.length_b   1.000
_cell.length_c   1.000
_cell.angle_alpha   90.00
_cell.angle_beta   90.00
_cell.angle_gamma   90.00
#
_symmetry.space_group_name_H-M   'P 1'
#
loop_
_entity.id
_entity.type
_entity.pdbx_description
1 polymer ?
#
loop_
_entity_poly.entity_id
_entity_poly.type
_entity_poly.pdbx_seq_one_letter_code
_entity_poly.pdbx_strand_id
1 'polypeptide(L)'
;MRISHQTADGSEAFVHEVPQFGLGVFLMTAEDECKTSVLAALEAGYTHIDTASMYNNEREVGQALKHASIERQSVFITTKLRRGHAVGYEDTIEHCKQSLALLDSEYIDLYLVHAPPVDPEHRAPVWKAMEYCLEQGWVKAIGVSNYGAAHLETMKEYATYMPCVNQVEYNPWLQRPHLKQATEDAGARLMAYSPLARGHKVDDPKLGEIAKRLNCTPAQVAIKFCYDQGCITIPKSSNPKRIIENIASLNVDISGEIAAITALDENYISGWDPTTEP
;
A
#
# COMPACT_ATOMS: atom_id res chain seq x y z
N MET A 1 -1.14 3.46 13.03
CA MET A 1 -1.26 4.82 12.41
C MET A 1 -2.72 5.09 12.14
N ARG A 2 -3.21 6.28 12.48
CA ARG A 2 -4.61 6.66 12.23
C ARG A 2 -4.83 7.06 10.77
N ILE A 3 -5.90 6.54 10.17
CA ILE A 3 -6.44 6.93 8.87
C ILE A 3 -7.91 7.32 9.02
N SER A 4 -8.38 8.27 8.23
CA SER A 4 -9.78 8.70 8.20
C SER A 4 -10.12 9.26 6.82
N HIS A 5 -11.41 9.31 6.50
CA HIS A 5 -11.89 9.98 5.30
C HIS A 5 -12.22 11.44 5.62
N GLN A 6 -11.80 12.36 4.77
CA GLN A 6 -12.23 13.75 4.83
C GLN A 6 -13.52 13.91 4.01
N THR A 7 -14.52 14.53 4.59
CA THR A 7 -15.76 14.89 3.91
C THR A 7 -15.66 16.30 3.27
N ALA A 8 -16.59 16.65 2.42
CA ALA A 8 -16.59 17.96 1.75
C ALA A 8 -16.63 19.16 2.70
N ASP A 9 -17.15 19.00 3.93
CA ASP A 9 -17.18 20.02 4.97
C ASP A 9 -15.92 20.01 5.87
N GLY A 10 -14.94 19.14 5.56
CA GLY A 10 -13.69 18.99 6.30
C GLY A 10 -13.80 18.20 7.59
N SER A 11 -14.95 17.57 7.86
CA SER A 11 -15.07 16.64 8.98
C SER A 11 -14.44 15.28 8.69
N GLU A 12 -14.11 14.52 9.73
CA GLU A 12 -13.59 13.17 9.59
C GLU A 12 -14.71 12.13 9.71
N ALA A 13 -14.68 11.14 8.81
CA ALA A 13 -15.57 9.98 8.84
C ALA A 13 -14.75 8.68 8.76
N PHE A 14 -15.34 7.56 9.20
CA PHE A 14 -14.74 6.22 9.09
C PHE A 14 -13.29 6.17 9.56
N VAL A 15 -13.07 6.50 10.84
CA VAL A 15 -11.72 6.51 11.44
C VAL A 15 -11.26 5.10 11.79
N HIS A 16 -10.07 4.72 11.34
CA HIS A 16 -9.48 3.41 11.58
C HIS A 16 -7.99 3.52 11.96
N GLU A 17 -7.49 2.47 12.59
CA GLU A 17 -6.06 2.28 12.82
C GLU A 17 -5.49 1.29 11.79
N VAL A 18 -4.43 1.68 11.10
CA VAL A 18 -3.69 0.83 10.17
C VAL A 18 -2.30 0.53 10.73
N PRO A 19 -1.84 -0.73 10.72
CA PRO A 19 -0.45 -1.04 11.01
C PRO A 19 0.47 -0.34 10.00
N GLN A 20 1.40 0.46 10.47
CA GLN A 20 2.28 1.26 9.60
C GLN A 20 3.27 0.40 8.80
N PHE A 21 3.39 -0.88 9.13
CA PHE A 21 4.27 -1.83 8.46
C PHE A 21 3.50 -3.08 8.03
N GLY A 22 3.69 -3.53 6.78
CA GLY A 22 2.99 -4.68 6.24
C GLY A 22 3.82 -5.46 5.23
N LEU A 23 3.33 -6.65 4.85
CA LEU A 23 3.88 -7.47 3.78
C LEU A 23 3.12 -7.22 2.47
N GLY A 24 3.82 -6.76 1.40
CA GLY A 24 3.31 -6.79 0.04
C GLY A 24 3.50 -8.18 -0.59
N VAL A 25 2.48 -8.70 -1.30
CA VAL A 25 2.54 -10.02 -1.94
C VAL A 25 2.53 -9.97 -3.47
N PHE A 26 2.86 -8.83 -4.06
CA PHE A 26 2.96 -8.67 -5.52
C PHE A 26 4.00 -9.65 -6.12
N LEU A 27 3.67 -10.25 -7.29
CA LEU A 27 4.50 -11.25 -7.99
C LEU A 27 4.81 -12.52 -7.17
N MET A 28 3.97 -12.89 -6.23
CA MET A 28 3.98 -14.22 -5.63
C MET A 28 3.00 -15.09 -6.40
N THR A 29 3.49 -15.78 -7.42
CA THR A 29 2.66 -16.50 -8.41
C THR A 29 2.95 -18.00 -8.46
N ALA A 30 4.02 -18.47 -7.83
CA ALA A 30 4.29 -19.89 -7.70
C ALA A 30 3.31 -20.54 -6.71
N GLU A 31 2.99 -21.80 -6.91
CA GLU A 31 2.08 -22.57 -6.06
C GLU A 31 2.51 -22.45 -4.57
N ASP A 32 1.57 -22.11 -3.70
CA ASP A 32 1.78 -21.91 -2.27
C ASP A 32 2.82 -20.82 -1.87
N GLU A 33 3.42 -20.08 -2.81
CA GLU A 33 4.42 -19.06 -2.48
C GLU A 33 3.82 -17.94 -1.63
N CYS A 34 2.65 -17.43 -2.02
CA CYS A 34 1.97 -16.37 -1.30
C CYS A 34 1.54 -16.85 0.09
N LYS A 35 0.87 -17.99 0.17
CA LYS A 35 0.43 -18.60 1.44
C LYS A 35 1.60 -18.81 2.41
N THR A 36 2.70 -19.41 1.95
CA THR A 36 3.88 -19.65 2.79
C THR A 36 4.51 -18.34 3.26
N SER A 37 4.59 -17.34 2.39
CA SER A 37 5.14 -16.04 2.75
C SER A 37 4.28 -15.29 3.76
N VAL A 38 2.95 -15.35 3.62
CA VAL A 38 2.02 -14.75 4.58
C VAL A 38 2.13 -15.44 5.94
N LEU A 39 2.19 -16.76 5.98
CA LEU A 39 2.40 -17.51 7.24
C LEU A 39 3.71 -17.10 7.92
N ALA A 40 4.81 -17.03 7.18
CA ALA A 40 6.10 -16.59 7.71
C ALA A 40 6.06 -15.15 8.23
N ALA A 41 5.32 -14.27 7.57
CA ALA A 41 5.13 -12.88 8.00
C ALA A 41 4.32 -12.80 9.30
N LEU A 42 3.21 -13.51 9.40
CA LEU A 42 2.39 -13.58 10.61
C LEU A 42 3.21 -14.11 11.80
N GLU A 43 3.99 -15.17 11.59
CA GLU A 43 4.90 -15.71 12.60
C GLU A 43 5.98 -14.69 13.02
N ALA A 44 6.47 -13.88 12.08
CA ALA A 44 7.42 -12.80 12.35
C ALA A 44 6.78 -11.55 13.00
N GLY A 45 5.46 -11.54 13.23
CA GLY A 45 4.75 -10.45 13.90
C GLY A 45 4.17 -9.38 12.96
N TYR A 46 4.08 -9.62 11.66
CA TYR A 46 3.32 -8.75 10.77
C TYR A 46 1.82 -8.85 11.06
N THR A 47 1.17 -7.72 11.04
CA THR A 47 -0.29 -7.60 11.23
C THR A 47 -0.97 -6.90 10.06
N HIS A 48 -0.27 -6.65 8.95
CA HIS A 48 -0.81 -6.04 7.75
C HIS A 48 -0.32 -6.80 6.51
N ILE A 49 -1.26 -7.22 5.65
CA ILE A 49 -0.99 -7.90 4.38
C ILE A 49 -1.60 -7.06 3.24
N ASP A 50 -0.78 -6.74 2.24
CA ASP A 50 -1.20 -6.00 1.04
C ASP A 50 -1.19 -6.90 -0.18
N THR A 51 -2.37 -7.15 -0.74
CA THR A 51 -2.60 -7.90 -1.97
C THR A 51 -3.36 -7.07 -3.01
N ALA A 52 -3.81 -7.67 -4.09
CA ALA A 52 -4.70 -7.09 -5.10
C ALA A 52 -5.37 -8.19 -5.94
N SER A 53 -6.56 -7.91 -6.47
CA SER A 53 -7.25 -8.83 -7.38
C SER A 53 -6.40 -9.20 -8.61
N MET A 54 -5.58 -8.26 -9.13
CA MET A 54 -4.68 -8.51 -10.26
C MET A 54 -3.49 -9.42 -9.93
N TYR A 55 -3.19 -9.65 -8.65
CA TYR A 55 -2.08 -10.55 -8.26
C TYR A 55 -2.50 -12.02 -8.31
N ASN A 56 -3.81 -12.30 -8.39
CA ASN A 56 -4.41 -13.63 -8.43
C ASN A 56 -4.04 -14.51 -7.22
N ASN A 57 -3.74 -13.89 -6.09
CA ASN A 57 -3.32 -14.58 -4.87
C ASN A 57 -4.16 -14.23 -3.62
N GLU A 58 -5.30 -13.54 -3.77
CA GLU A 58 -6.20 -13.22 -2.66
C GLU A 58 -6.70 -14.49 -1.94
N ARG A 59 -6.97 -15.57 -2.69
CA ARG A 59 -7.35 -16.87 -2.13
C ARG A 59 -6.26 -17.46 -1.22
N GLU A 60 -5.00 -17.35 -1.60
CA GLU A 60 -3.87 -17.84 -0.80
C GLU A 60 -3.69 -17.00 0.47
N VAL A 61 -3.95 -15.69 0.42
CA VAL A 61 -3.99 -14.84 1.61
C VAL A 61 -5.06 -15.33 2.58
N GLY A 62 -6.30 -15.52 2.11
CA GLY A 62 -7.39 -16.05 2.95
C GLY A 62 -7.07 -17.43 3.54
N GLN A 63 -6.50 -18.34 2.73
CA GLN A 63 -6.07 -19.66 3.19
C GLN A 63 -4.96 -19.60 4.24
N ALA A 64 -4.03 -18.64 4.13
CA ALA A 64 -2.97 -18.45 5.11
C ALA A 64 -3.54 -18.02 6.47
N LEU A 65 -4.47 -17.06 6.49
CA LEU A 65 -5.13 -16.62 7.73
C LEU A 65 -5.88 -17.75 8.41
N LYS A 66 -6.64 -18.52 7.65
CA LYS A 66 -7.37 -19.69 8.14
C LYS A 66 -6.42 -20.76 8.70
N HIS A 67 -5.31 -21.02 8.01
CA HIS A 67 -4.31 -21.98 8.44
C HIS A 67 -3.60 -21.55 9.73
N ALA A 68 -3.28 -20.26 9.86
CA ALA A 68 -2.66 -19.71 11.05
C ALA A 68 -3.60 -19.66 12.27
N SER A 69 -4.90 -19.94 12.08
CA SER A 69 -5.93 -19.87 13.14
C SER A 69 -5.93 -18.53 13.88
N ILE A 70 -5.69 -17.44 13.14
CA ILE A 70 -5.64 -16.09 13.67
C ILE A 70 -7.03 -15.44 13.55
N GLU A 71 -7.45 -14.75 14.61
CA GLU A 71 -8.68 -13.95 14.57
C GLU A 71 -8.60 -12.91 13.44
N ARG A 72 -9.64 -12.86 12.58
CA ARG A 72 -9.66 -11.96 11.40
C ARG A 72 -9.35 -10.50 11.74
N GLN A 73 -9.84 -10.02 12.89
CA GLN A 73 -9.65 -8.65 13.37
C GLN A 73 -8.23 -8.32 13.81
N SER A 74 -7.36 -9.31 14.02
CA SER A 74 -5.95 -9.09 14.40
C SER A 74 -5.04 -8.85 13.21
N VAL A 75 -5.56 -8.99 11.96
CA VAL A 75 -4.80 -8.76 10.73
C VAL A 75 -5.54 -7.76 9.85
N PHE A 76 -4.84 -6.71 9.46
CA PHE A 76 -5.30 -5.70 8.53
C PHE A 76 -5.02 -6.17 7.09
N ILE A 77 -6.04 -6.25 6.25
CA ILE A 77 -5.93 -6.66 4.85
C ILE A 77 -6.19 -5.48 3.94
N THR A 78 -5.21 -5.17 3.10
CA THR A 78 -5.39 -4.29 1.95
C THR A 78 -5.52 -5.14 0.69
N THR A 79 -6.57 -4.89 -0.11
CA THR A 79 -6.63 -5.36 -1.49
C THR A 79 -7.09 -4.24 -2.42
N LYS A 80 -7.08 -4.50 -3.74
CA LYS A 80 -7.26 -3.45 -4.74
C LYS A 80 -8.21 -3.89 -5.83
N LEU A 81 -9.06 -2.96 -6.26
CA LEU A 81 -9.93 -3.09 -7.41
C LEU A 81 -9.10 -3.42 -8.66
N ARG A 82 -9.57 -4.40 -9.44
CA ARG A 82 -8.90 -4.74 -10.70
C ARG A 82 -8.86 -3.54 -11.64
N ARG A 83 -7.69 -3.28 -12.22
CA ARG A 83 -7.52 -2.31 -13.29
C ARG A 83 -8.10 -2.87 -14.60
N GLY A 84 -8.84 -2.05 -15.35
CA GLY A 84 -9.36 -2.45 -16.66
C GLY A 84 -10.12 -1.31 -17.35
N HIS A 85 -10.27 -1.41 -18.68
CA HIS A 85 -10.94 -0.39 -19.50
C HIS A 85 -12.47 -0.34 -19.31
N ALA A 86 -13.06 -1.38 -18.75
CA ALA A 86 -14.51 -1.53 -18.62
C ALA A 86 -14.98 -1.61 -17.15
N VAL A 87 -14.26 -0.92 -16.25
CA VAL A 87 -14.65 -0.89 -14.82
C VAL A 87 -15.53 0.32 -14.59
N GLY A 88 -16.82 0.08 -14.33
CA GLY A 88 -17.82 1.07 -13.97
C GLY A 88 -18.32 0.87 -12.54
N TYR A 89 -19.48 1.45 -12.23
CA TYR A 89 -20.09 1.37 -10.90
C TYR A 89 -20.43 -0.07 -10.51
N GLU A 90 -21.17 -0.79 -11.33
CA GLU A 90 -21.61 -2.16 -11.04
C GLU A 90 -20.45 -3.16 -11.04
N ASP A 91 -19.49 -3.01 -11.97
CA ASP A 91 -18.29 -3.85 -12.00
C ASP A 91 -17.45 -3.70 -10.75
N THR A 92 -17.32 -2.47 -10.23
CA THR A 92 -16.60 -2.20 -9.00
C THR A 92 -17.21 -2.92 -7.80
N ILE A 93 -18.54 -2.90 -7.68
CA ILE A 93 -19.28 -3.61 -6.63
C ILE A 93 -19.05 -5.12 -6.75
N GLU A 94 -19.17 -5.66 -7.96
CA GLU A 94 -18.97 -7.08 -8.19
C GLU A 94 -17.54 -7.53 -7.88
N HIS A 95 -16.53 -6.75 -8.27
CA HIS A 95 -15.14 -7.04 -7.94
C HIS A 95 -14.86 -6.98 -6.42
N CYS A 96 -15.50 -6.07 -5.70
CA CYS A 96 -15.40 -6.03 -4.24
C CYS A 96 -15.92 -7.33 -3.62
N LYS A 97 -17.08 -7.80 -4.06
CA LYS A 97 -17.68 -9.07 -3.60
C LYS A 97 -16.81 -10.28 -3.95
N GLN A 98 -16.21 -10.29 -5.16
CA GLN A 98 -15.27 -11.34 -5.56
C GLN A 98 -14.02 -11.36 -4.68
N SER A 99 -13.46 -10.21 -4.36
CA SER A 99 -12.31 -10.11 -3.43
C SER A 99 -12.67 -10.64 -2.04
N LEU A 100 -13.85 -10.28 -1.49
CA LEU A 100 -14.35 -10.81 -0.23
C LEU A 100 -14.46 -12.34 -0.24
N ALA A 101 -15.03 -12.90 -1.32
CA ALA A 101 -15.18 -14.35 -1.48
C ALA A 101 -13.83 -15.07 -1.61
N LEU A 102 -12.86 -14.47 -2.31
CA LEU A 102 -11.51 -15.03 -2.47
C LEU A 102 -10.72 -14.98 -1.15
N LEU A 103 -10.84 -13.89 -0.40
CA LEU A 103 -10.22 -13.72 0.91
C LEU A 103 -10.90 -14.55 2.02
N ASP A 104 -12.06 -15.15 1.74
CA ASP A 104 -12.91 -15.84 2.72
C ASP A 104 -13.17 -14.96 3.95
N SER A 105 -13.59 -13.71 3.71
CA SER A 105 -13.72 -12.67 4.75
C SER A 105 -15.03 -11.90 4.60
N GLU A 106 -15.63 -11.53 5.73
CA GLU A 106 -16.85 -10.71 5.76
C GLU A 106 -16.58 -9.24 5.43
N TYR A 107 -15.33 -8.78 5.60
CA TYR A 107 -14.94 -7.41 5.31
C TYR A 107 -13.47 -7.33 4.85
N ILE A 108 -13.14 -6.24 4.15
CA ILE A 108 -11.78 -5.82 3.80
C ILE A 108 -11.45 -4.59 4.65
N ASP A 109 -10.25 -4.51 5.24
CA ASP A 109 -9.88 -3.35 6.05
C ASP A 109 -9.61 -2.11 5.20
N LEU A 110 -8.92 -2.26 4.06
CA LEU A 110 -8.64 -1.18 3.13
C LEU A 110 -8.80 -1.66 1.68
N TYR A 111 -9.70 -1.03 0.94
CA TYR A 111 -9.91 -1.30 -0.48
C TYR A 111 -9.45 -0.13 -1.33
N LEU A 112 -8.56 -0.36 -2.29
CA LEU A 112 -7.95 0.68 -3.11
C LEU A 112 -8.39 0.59 -4.58
N VAL A 113 -8.59 1.72 -5.22
CA VAL A 113 -8.53 1.80 -6.69
C VAL A 113 -7.07 1.60 -7.09
N HIS A 114 -6.74 0.56 -7.87
CA HIS A 114 -5.35 0.14 -8.12
C HIS A 114 -4.52 1.15 -8.94
N ALA A 115 -5.20 1.90 -9.81
CA ALA A 115 -4.67 3.06 -10.52
C ALA A 115 -5.83 3.90 -11.06
N PRO A 116 -5.62 5.16 -11.41
CA PRO A 116 -6.65 5.95 -12.07
C PRO A 116 -7.23 5.18 -13.27
N PRO A 117 -8.57 5.12 -13.43
CA PRO A 117 -9.16 4.65 -14.66
C PRO A 117 -8.58 5.38 -15.86
N VAL A 118 -8.22 4.64 -16.90
CA VAL A 118 -7.62 5.21 -18.14
C VAL A 118 -8.54 6.24 -18.76
N ASP A 119 -9.83 5.93 -18.76
CA ASP A 119 -10.87 6.85 -19.18
C ASP A 119 -11.33 7.70 -17.99
N PRO A 120 -11.14 9.03 -18.02
CA PRO A 120 -11.52 9.91 -16.93
C PRO A 120 -13.00 9.87 -16.55
N GLU A 121 -13.90 9.58 -17.50
CA GLU A 121 -15.35 9.48 -17.22
C GLU A 121 -15.69 8.29 -16.29
N HIS A 122 -14.85 7.31 -16.17
CA HIS A 122 -15.05 6.19 -15.25
C HIS A 122 -14.59 6.51 -13.80
N ARG A 123 -13.83 7.57 -13.56
CA ARG A 123 -13.27 7.88 -12.24
C ARG A 123 -14.35 8.13 -11.19
N ALA A 124 -15.32 8.98 -11.51
CA ALA A 124 -16.41 9.30 -10.60
C ALA A 124 -17.34 8.08 -10.35
N PRO A 125 -17.83 7.33 -11.37
CA PRO A 125 -18.61 6.12 -11.13
C PRO A 125 -17.90 5.05 -10.30
N VAL A 126 -16.61 4.80 -10.57
CA VAL A 126 -15.80 3.85 -9.80
C VAL A 126 -15.70 4.31 -8.34
N TRP A 127 -15.38 5.59 -8.09
CA TRP A 127 -15.27 6.09 -6.73
C TRP A 127 -16.60 6.05 -5.97
N LYS A 128 -17.71 6.37 -6.62
CA LYS A 128 -19.05 6.24 -6.03
C LYS A 128 -19.40 4.79 -5.64
N ALA A 129 -18.95 3.83 -6.40
CA ALA A 129 -19.10 2.42 -6.02
C ALA A 129 -18.20 2.02 -4.85
N MET A 130 -16.99 2.59 -4.75
CA MET A 130 -16.12 2.41 -3.56
C MET A 130 -16.80 2.98 -2.30
N GLU A 131 -17.37 4.19 -2.39
CA GLU A 131 -18.15 4.81 -1.32
C GLU A 131 -19.34 3.94 -0.90
N TYR A 132 -20.07 3.39 -1.88
CA TYR A 132 -21.16 2.44 -1.61
C TYR A 132 -20.67 1.20 -0.85
N CYS A 133 -19.56 0.58 -1.26
CA CYS A 133 -18.99 -0.57 -0.55
C CYS A 133 -18.60 -0.22 0.90
N LEU A 134 -18.10 0.99 1.14
CA LEU A 134 -17.78 1.52 2.46
C LEU A 134 -19.04 1.65 3.33
N GLU A 135 -20.10 2.25 2.79
CA GLU A 135 -21.38 2.45 3.49
C GLU A 135 -22.09 1.13 3.79
N GLN A 136 -21.94 0.11 2.94
CA GLN A 136 -22.44 -1.25 3.22
C GLN A 136 -21.62 -1.99 4.31
N GLY A 137 -20.45 -1.45 4.72
CA GLY A 137 -19.57 -2.09 5.68
C GLY A 137 -18.78 -3.28 5.12
N TRP A 138 -18.82 -3.51 3.81
CA TRP A 138 -18.01 -4.54 3.14
C TRP A 138 -16.53 -4.21 3.14
N VAL A 139 -16.22 -2.92 3.15
CA VAL A 139 -14.88 -2.42 3.35
C VAL A 139 -14.88 -1.40 4.50
N LYS A 140 -13.82 -1.35 5.29
CA LYS A 140 -13.73 -0.46 6.45
C LYS A 140 -13.14 0.90 6.09
N ALA A 141 -12.30 0.93 5.07
CA ALA A 141 -11.69 2.14 4.53
C ALA A 141 -11.50 1.99 3.02
N ILE A 142 -11.54 3.12 2.30
CA ILE A 142 -11.29 3.18 0.87
C ILE A 142 -10.16 4.15 0.56
N GLY A 143 -9.42 3.87 -0.50
CA GLY A 143 -8.31 4.72 -0.92
C GLY A 143 -7.98 4.50 -2.39
N VAL A 144 -6.87 5.08 -2.78
CA VAL A 144 -6.38 5.02 -4.15
C VAL A 144 -4.95 4.52 -4.19
N SER A 145 -4.51 4.09 -5.36
CA SER A 145 -3.13 3.76 -5.63
C SER A 145 -2.72 4.40 -6.95
N ASN A 146 -1.48 4.88 -7.02
CA ASN A 146 -0.91 5.50 -8.21
C ASN A 146 -1.63 6.79 -8.68
N TYR A 147 -2.33 7.47 -7.78
CA TYR A 147 -2.93 8.77 -8.09
C TYR A 147 -1.88 9.88 -7.95
N GLY A 148 -1.78 10.74 -8.96
CA GLY A 148 -0.97 11.96 -8.92
C GLY A 148 -1.72 13.13 -8.28
N ALA A 149 -1.04 14.26 -8.11
CA ALA A 149 -1.63 15.46 -7.51
C ALA A 149 -2.86 15.96 -8.27
N ALA A 150 -2.82 15.95 -9.61
CA ALA A 150 -3.97 16.36 -10.44
C ALA A 150 -5.18 15.42 -10.26
N HIS A 151 -4.93 14.11 -10.13
CA HIS A 151 -5.99 13.14 -9.88
C HIS A 151 -6.67 13.39 -8.52
N LEU A 152 -5.88 13.64 -7.46
CA LEU A 152 -6.41 13.93 -6.12
C LEU A 152 -7.20 15.24 -6.10
N GLU A 153 -6.76 16.26 -6.84
CA GLU A 153 -7.48 17.52 -6.96
C GLU A 153 -8.84 17.33 -7.65
N THR A 154 -8.87 16.61 -8.79
CA THR A 154 -10.11 16.32 -9.51
C THR A 154 -11.09 15.49 -8.67
N MET A 155 -10.62 14.64 -7.75
CA MET A 155 -11.50 13.87 -6.87
C MET A 155 -12.40 14.75 -5.99
N LYS A 156 -11.96 15.96 -5.63
CA LYS A 156 -12.75 16.91 -4.83
C LYS A 156 -14.07 17.31 -5.51
N GLU A 157 -14.17 17.18 -6.83
CA GLU A 157 -15.37 17.53 -7.58
C GLU A 157 -16.49 16.49 -7.45
N TYR A 158 -16.14 15.21 -7.13
CA TYR A 158 -17.11 14.12 -7.13
C TYR A 158 -17.09 13.23 -5.88
N ALA A 159 -16.03 13.27 -5.07
CA ALA A 159 -15.94 12.43 -3.88
C ALA A 159 -16.80 12.97 -2.74
N THR A 160 -17.60 12.10 -2.10
CA THR A 160 -18.26 12.38 -0.81
C THR A 160 -17.25 12.19 0.31
N TYR A 161 -16.45 11.14 0.23
CA TYR A 161 -15.37 10.80 1.14
C TYR A 161 -14.05 10.82 0.36
N MET A 162 -13.11 11.68 0.72
CA MET A 162 -11.78 11.68 0.11
C MET A 162 -11.04 10.38 0.48
N PRO A 163 -10.08 9.92 -0.34
CA PRO A 163 -9.32 8.70 -0.03
C PRO A 163 -8.53 8.86 1.27
N CYS A 164 -8.52 7.84 2.11
CA CYS A 164 -7.73 7.86 3.34
C CYS A 164 -6.26 7.44 3.14
N VAL A 165 -5.96 6.81 2.00
CA VAL A 165 -4.63 6.34 1.61
C VAL A 165 -4.41 6.58 0.12
N ASN A 166 -3.20 7.02 -0.26
CA ASN A 166 -2.68 6.94 -1.62
C ASN A 166 -1.44 6.04 -1.62
N GLN A 167 -1.55 4.86 -2.24
CA GLN A 167 -0.45 3.90 -2.32
C GLN A 167 0.36 4.14 -3.59
N VAL A 168 1.62 4.57 -3.46
CA VAL A 168 2.51 4.88 -4.58
C VAL A 168 3.90 4.29 -4.39
N GLU A 169 4.67 4.21 -5.46
CA GLU A 169 6.09 3.92 -5.34
C GLU A 169 6.78 5.04 -4.58
N TYR A 170 7.42 4.68 -3.45
CA TYR A 170 8.18 5.60 -2.61
C TYR A 170 9.37 4.88 -1.98
N ASN A 171 10.57 5.44 -2.13
CA ASN A 171 11.81 4.88 -1.64
C ASN A 171 12.91 5.98 -1.59
N PRO A 172 14.12 5.72 -1.07
CA PRO A 172 15.19 6.72 -1.00
C PRO A 172 15.54 7.40 -2.33
N TRP A 173 15.36 6.73 -3.46
CA TRP A 173 15.70 7.24 -4.79
C TRP A 173 14.49 7.85 -5.52
N LEU A 174 13.29 7.76 -4.92
CA LEU A 174 12.03 8.31 -5.44
C LEU A 174 11.17 8.83 -4.29
N GLN A 175 11.43 10.06 -3.84
CA GLN A 175 10.79 10.61 -2.63
C GLN A 175 9.53 11.43 -2.91
N ARG A 176 9.33 11.89 -4.14
CA ARG A 176 8.10 12.53 -4.61
C ARG A 176 7.55 13.61 -3.66
N PRO A 177 8.34 14.62 -3.24
CA PRO A 177 7.91 15.56 -2.20
C PRO A 177 6.60 16.29 -2.52
N HIS A 178 6.39 16.66 -3.78
CA HIS A 178 5.14 17.32 -4.21
C HIS A 178 3.94 16.37 -4.16
N LEU A 179 4.10 15.11 -4.55
CA LEU A 179 3.01 14.13 -4.47
C LEU A 179 2.70 13.75 -3.03
N LYS A 180 3.72 13.63 -2.19
CA LYS A 180 3.54 13.39 -0.75
C LYS A 180 2.72 14.52 -0.13
N GLN A 181 3.08 15.77 -0.39
CA GLN A 181 2.34 16.93 0.12
C GLN A 181 0.89 16.93 -0.41
N ALA A 182 0.68 16.73 -1.72
CA ALA A 182 -0.67 16.69 -2.30
C ALA A 182 -1.52 15.55 -1.71
N THR A 183 -0.91 14.42 -1.36
CA THR A 183 -1.59 13.32 -0.67
C THR A 183 -2.02 13.73 0.73
N GLU A 184 -1.15 14.39 1.48
CA GLU A 184 -1.45 14.90 2.83
C GLU A 184 -2.49 16.01 2.81
N ASP A 185 -2.44 16.92 1.83
CA ASP A 185 -3.42 17.99 1.63
C ASP A 185 -4.82 17.46 1.26
N ALA A 186 -4.89 16.28 0.65
CA ALA A 186 -6.13 15.55 0.40
C ALA A 186 -6.64 14.79 1.64
N GLY A 187 -5.96 14.89 2.78
CA GLY A 187 -6.29 14.18 4.03
C GLY A 187 -5.86 12.71 4.04
N ALA A 188 -5.14 12.25 3.02
CA ALA A 188 -4.71 10.86 2.88
C ALA A 188 -3.32 10.60 3.49
N ARG A 189 -3.07 9.33 3.85
CA ARG A 189 -1.73 8.85 4.20
C ARG A 189 -1.06 8.24 2.97
N LEU A 190 0.23 8.48 2.82
CA LEU A 190 1.02 7.82 1.78
C LEU A 190 1.36 6.40 2.21
N MET A 191 1.08 5.43 1.32
CA MET A 191 1.51 4.04 1.49
C MET A 191 2.61 3.74 0.46
N ALA A 192 3.79 3.36 0.94
CA ALA A 192 5.00 3.16 0.16
C ALA A 192 5.11 1.71 -0.32
N TYR A 193 4.85 1.47 -1.60
CA TYR A 193 5.23 0.20 -2.21
C TYR A 193 6.64 0.31 -2.83
N SER A 194 7.27 -0.84 -3.09
CA SER A 194 8.64 -0.94 -3.60
C SER A 194 9.67 -0.07 -2.83
N PRO A 195 9.73 -0.15 -1.49
CA PRO A 195 10.69 0.62 -0.70
C PRO A 195 12.15 0.27 -1.05
N LEU A 196 12.37 -0.85 -1.74
CA LEU A 196 13.67 -1.34 -2.24
C LEU A 196 13.87 -1.10 -3.74
N ALA A 197 13.05 -0.23 -4.39
CA ALA A 197 13.09 0.00 -5.83
C ALA A 197 13.14 -1.33 -6.63
N ARG A 198 12.30 -2.30 -6.25
CA ARG A 198 12.28 -3.68 -6.82
C ARG A 198 13.63 -4.43 -6.77
N GLY A 199 14.53 -4.00 -5.91
CA GLY A 199 15.89 -4.56 -5.83
C GLY A 199 16.91 -3.94 -6.78
N HIS A 200 16.53 -2.99 -7.63
CA HIS A 200 17.43 -2.39 -8.62
C HIS A 200 18.53 -1.51 -7.98
N LYS A 201 18.30 -1.05 -6.75
CA LYS A 201 19.17 -0.11 -6.05
C LYS A 201 19.77 -0.65 -4.74
N VAL A 202 19.61 -1.95 -4.45
CA VAL A 202 20.13 -2.52 -3.19
C VAL A 202 21.65 -2.51 -3.10
N ASP A 203 22.35 -2.43 -4.24
CA ASP A 203 23.79 -2.35 -4.33
C ASP A 203 24.32 -0.90 -4.48
N ASP A 204 23.48 0.11 -4.22
CA ASP A 204 23.89 1.52 -4.24
C ASP A 204 25.03 1.73 -3.23
N PRO A 205 26.22 2.20 -3.69
CA PRO A 205 27.39 2.30 -2.82
C PRO A 205 27.19 3.32 -1.68
N LYS A 206 26.45 4.42 -1.91
CA LYS A 206 26.18 5.42 -0.88
C LYS A 206 25.27 4.85 0.20
N LEU A 207 24.20 4.14 -0.19
CA LEU A 207 23.33 3.45 0.76
C LEU A 207 24.10 2.35 1.51
N GLY A 208 24.99 1.62 0.82
CA GLY A 208 25.88 0.61 1.42
C GLY A 208 26.83 1.19 2.48
N GLU A 209 27.37 2.39 2.27
CA GLU A 209 28.20 3.07 3.26
C GLU A 209 27.39 3.50 4.51
N ILE A 210 26.18 4.01 4.31
CA ILE A 210 25.26 4.33 5.41
C ILE A 210 24.94 3.06 6.21
N ALA A 211 24.59 1.98 5.56
CA ALA A 211 24.27 0.70 6.20
C ALA A 211 25.44 0.15 7.04
N LYS A 212 26.69 0.27 6.54
CA LYS A 212 27.89 -0.12 7.28
C LYS A 212 28.06 0.72 8.57
N ARG A 213 27.85 2.03 8.51
CA ARG A 213 27.94 2.89 9.71
C ARG A 213 26.90 2.53 10.77
N LEU A 214 25.72 2.12 10.31
CA LEU A 214 24.60 1.73 11.17
C LEU A 214 24.63 0.25 11.58
N ASN A 215 25.60 -0.52 11.11
CA ASN A 215 25.70 -1.96 11.34
C ASN A 215 24.41 -2.73 10.97
N CYS A 216 23.83 -2.40 9.82
CA CYS A 216 22.63 -3.03 9.29
C CYS A 216 22.75 -3.26 7.78
N THR A 217 21.69 -3.76 7.13
CA THR A 217 21.69 -3.96 5.68
C THR A 217 21.15 -2.74 4.93
N PRO A 218 21.56 -2.53 3.65
CA PRO A 218 20.99 -1.47 2.81
C PRO A 218 19.46 -1.55 2.71
N ALA A 219 18.91 -2.78 2.66
CA ALA A 219 17.47 -3.00 2.65
C ALA A 219 16.80 -2.45 3.91
N GLN A 220 17.39 -2.67 5.08
CA GLN A 220 16.88 -2.15 6.34
C GLN A 220 16.89 -0.63 6.38
N VAL A 221 17.94 0.02 5.87
CA VAL A 221 18.02 1.48 5.78
C VAL A 221 16.90 2.03 4.89
N ALA A 222 16.71 1.46 3.69
CA ALA A 222 15.70 1.93 2.75
C ALA A 222 14.27 1.75 3.28
N ILE A 223 13.97 0.62 3.90
CA ILE A 223 12.67 0.34 4.52
C ILE A 223 12.42 1.31 5.68
N LYS A 224 13.40 1.44 6.58
CA LYS A 224 13.29 2.32 7.75
C LYS A 224 13.11 3.77 7.35
N PHE A 225 13.77 4.22 6.28
CA PHE A 225 13.58 5.57 5.74
C PHE A 225 12.11 5.80 5.36
N CYS A 226 11.49 4.92 4.58
CA CYS A 226 10.09 5.07 4.23
C CYS A 226 9.19 5.12 5.48
N TYR A 227 9.45 4.24 6.44
CA TYR A 227 8.71 4.19 7.71
C TYR A 227 8.84 5.50 8.51
N ASP A 228 10.06 6.04 8.66
CA ASP A 228 10.33 7.26 9.42
C ASP A 228 9.85 8.53 8.70
N GLN A 229 9.68 8.47 7.36
CA GLN A 229 9.00 9.53 6.61
C GLN A 229 7.47 9.55 6.82
N GLY A 230 6.96 8.72 7.73
CA GLY A 230 5.53 8.65 8.07
C GLY A 230 4.69 7.87 7.05
N CYS A 231 5.33 7.08 6.17
CA CYS A 231 4.61 6.24 5.22
C CYS A 231 4.15 4.93 5.87
N ILE A 232 3.01 4.41 5.44
CA ILE A 232 2.69 2.99 5.62
C ILE A 232 3.61 2.24 4.65
N THR A 233 4.46 1.33 5.15
CA THR A 233 5.54 0.73 4.36
C THR A 233 5.29 -0.76 4.14
N ILE A 234 5.24 -1.20 2.88
CA ILE A 234 4.85 -2.57 2.50
C ILE A 234 5.93 -3.26 1.62
N PRO A 235 7.10 -3.59 2.18
CA PRO A 235 8.11 -4.34 1.45
C PRO A 235 7.59 -5.73 1.04
N LYS A 236 8.00 -6.19 -0.15
CA LYS A 236 7.72 -7.54 -0.65
C LYS A 236 8.91 -8.47 -0.40
N SER A 237 8.66 -9.64 0.14
CA SER A 237 9.62 -10.74 0.10
C SER A 237 8.89 -12.07 0.19
N SER A 238 9.32 -13.06 -0.62
CA SER A 238 8.91 -14.46 -0.49
C SER A 238 9.98 -15.33 0.23
N ASN A 239 11.07 -14.72 0.67
CA ASN A 239 12.11 -15.40 1.44
C ASN A 239 11.88 -15.19 2.94
N PRO A 240 11.63 -16.23 3.75
CA PRO A 240 11.35 -16.10 5.18
C PRO A 240 12.43 -15.35 5.97
N LYS A 241 13.70 -15.53 5.63
CA LYS A 241 14.81 -14.80 6.29
C LYS A 241 14.73 -13.30 6.02
N ARG A 242 14.42 -12.91 4.76
CA ARG A 242 14.24 -11.49 4.40
C ARG A 242 12.96 -10.89 4.99
N ILE A 243 11.91 -11.68 5.19
CA ILE A 243 10.69 -11.24 5.87
C ILE A 243 11.03 -10.83 7.30
N ILE A 244 11.80 -11.66 8.04
CA ILE A 244 12.29 -11.35 9.39
C ILE A 244 13.25 -10.15 9.37
N GLU A 245 14.18 -10.09 8.41
CA GLU A 245 15.11 -8.97 8.25
C GLU A 245 14.38 -7.64 7.98
N ASN A 246 13.35 -7.66 7.14
CA ASN A 246 12.57 -6.48 6.80
C ASN A 246 11.84 -5.89 8.01
N ILE A 247 11.19 -6.70 8.85
CA ILE A 247 10.52 -6.17 10.04
C ILE A 247 11.54 -5.71 11.10
N ALA A 248 12.71 -6.34 11.16
CA ALA A 248 13.78 -5.92 12.06
C ALA A 248 14.33 -4.52 11.70
N SER A 249 14.07 -4.00 10.51
CA SER A 249 14.41 -2.62 10.12
C SER A 249 13.81 -1.58 11.07
N LEU A 250 12.67 -1.87 11.69
CA LEU A 250 11.99 -0.96 12.61
C LEU A 250 12.83 -0.63 13.86
N ASN A 251 13.80 -1.47 14.20
CA ASN A 251 14.71 -1.28 15.32
C ASN A 251 16.00 -0.54 14.95
N VAL A 252 16.20 -0.16 13.69
CA VAL A 252 17.37 0.58 13.24
C VAL A 252 17.16 2.07 13.48
N ASP A 253 18.10 2.73 14.15
CA ASP A 253 18.08 4.19 14.28
C ASP A 253 18.84 4.82 13.10
N ILE A 254 18.11 5.49 12.22
CA ILE A 254 18.66 6.20 11.06
C ILE A 254 18.65 7.73 11.24
N SER A 255 18.33 8.24 12.42
CA SER A 255 18.11 9.67 12.66
C SER A 255 19.30 10.54 12.27
N GLY A 256 20.53 10.07 12.49
CA GLY A 256 21.76 10.75 12.09
C GLY A 256 22.06 10.71 10.58
N GLU A 257 21.38 9.89 9.80
CA GLU A 257 21.65 9.66 8.38
C GLU A 257 20.53 10.18 7.46
N ILE A 258 19.45 10.74 7.98
CA ILE A 258 18.29 11.19 7.20
C ILE A 258 18.71 12.14 6.05
N ALA A 259 19.57 13.11 6.32
CA ALA A 259 20.03 14.05 5.29
C ALA A 259 20.80 13.33 4.14
N ALA A 260 21.66 12.37 4.50
CA ALA A 260 22.42 11.59 3.53
C ALA A 260 21.51 10.67 2.69
N ILE A 261 20.48 10.08 3.31
CA ILE A 261 19.49 9.25 2.62
C ILE A 261 18.59 10.12 1.72
N THR A 262 18.17 11.28 2.20
CA THR A 262 17.37 12.24 1.41
C THR A 262 18.13 12.69 0.16
N ALA A 263 19.43 12.84 0.23
CA ALA A 263 20.29 13.21 -0.91
C ALA A 263 20.44 12.10 -1.97
N LEU A 264 19.85 10.91 -1.76
CA LEU A 264 19.82 9.84 -2.77
C LEU A 264 18.70 10.01 -3.80
N ASP A 265 17.76 10.96 -3.58
CA ASP A 265 16.63 11.18 -4.51
C ASP A 265 17.14 11.55 -5.91
N GLU A 266 16.76 10.76 -6.87
CA GLU A 266 17.12 10.95 -8.28
C GLU A 266 15.92 10.77 -9.22
N ASN A 267 14.69 10.77 -8.63
CA ASN A 267 13.44 10.49 -9.33
C ASN A 267 13.46 9.13 -10.06
N TYR A 268 14.09 8.12 -9.46
CA TYR A 268 14.22 6.79 -10.04
C TYR A 268 12.94 5.98 -9.94
N ILE A 269 12.21 5.85 -11.04
CA ILE A 269 11.01 5.03 -11.16
C ILE A 269 11.44 3.60 -11.47
N SER A 270 11.15 2.63 -10.59
CA SER A 270 11.57 1.23 -10.78
C SER A 270 10.63 0.42 -11.67
N GLY A 271 9.50 0.98 -12.04
CA GLY A 271 8.49 0.31 -12.86
C GLY A 271 7.59 1.27 -13.62
N TRP A 272 6.33 0.93 -13.76
CA TRP A 272 5.32 1.78 -14.36
C TRP A 272 4.86 2.89 -13.40
N ASP A 273 4.71 4.11 -13.90
CA ASP A 273 4.29 5.27 -13.12
C ASP A 273 3.14 6.03 -13.78
N PRO A 274 1.89 5.78 -13.39
CA PRO A 274 0.74 6.49 -13.92
C PRO A 274 0.42 7.79 -13.17
N THR A 275 1.22 8.21 -12.19
CA THR A 275 0.91 9.41 -11.38
C THR A 275 0.90 10.71 -12.19
N THR A 276 1.45 10.68 -13.41
CA THR A 276 1.49 11.81 -14.35
C THR A 276 0.62 11.58 -15.60
N GLU A 277 -0.07 10.43 -15.71
CA GLU A 277 -1.02 10.18 -16.79
C GLU A 277 -2.25 11.10 -16.62
N PRO A 278 -2.90 11.52 -17.72
CA PRO A 278 -4.07 12.41 -17.68
C PRO A 278 -5.29 11.76 -17.04
#